data_7cef79da828a255ca465186e8cdfe4e7
#
_entry.id   7cef79da828a255ca465186e8cdfe4e7
#
_cell.length_a   1.000
_cell.length_b   1.000
_cell.length_c   1.000
_cell.angle_alpha   90.00
_cell.angle_beta   90.00
_cell.angle_gamma   90.00
#
_symmetry.space_group_name_H-M   'P 1'
#
loop_
_entity.id
_entity.type
_entity.pdbx_description
1 polymer ?
#
loop_
_entity_poly.entity_id
_entity_poly.type
_entity_poly.pdbx_seq_one_letter_code
_entity_poly.pdbx_strand_id
1 'polypeptide(L)'
;MKQSSEYTWDIPQTYKKGMNVPARIYASKKLLEGMDNSVYNQLTNVACLPGIVKHALCMPDGHSGYGFPIGGVAAFDPNTGVISPGGIGFDINCGMRLVTTNLTYNDMKPHLKKLVDLLYTKVPSGVGGTGFVKVDKPKFREVMSLGAKWCVDQGYGWEEDLERIEDYGRIKQANPDQVSDKAVSRGINQIGTLGSGNHYLEIQYAGEIFDEKTAKQFGIHSKDQICVMVHCGSRGFGHQIGTDYLKIFADAMKKYELHVPDPELSCAPFNSTEGQKYYEAMACAANMAFANRQVILHRIRECFSQTFERTAEDLDMHLVYDVAHNIAKVEEHKVDGKKRKLVVHRKGATRCFGPSREELAPRFRKTGQPVIIGGSMETGSYLLVGTDKALEETWGSTAHGSGRTMSRTQARREVKGQELQKEMEKRGIYVRTASYSGLAEEAGFAYKPISEVIDVMHNAGISKKVVAFKPIGNVKGTAMLNQMILLPLLLFAFLILQLLF
;
A
#
# COMPACT_ATOMS: atom_id res chain seq x y z
N MET A 1 -22.72 -19.51 -2.10
CA MET A 1 -21.66 -19.25 -1.12
C MET A 1 -21.95 -20.05 0.15
N LYS A 2 -20.94 -20.68 0.74
CA LYS A 2 -21.05 -21.52 1.93
C LYS A 2 -20.06 -21.03 2.98
N GLN A 3 -20.49 -20.91 4.24
CA GLN A 3 -19.59 -20.65 5.34
C GLN A 3 -18.78 -21.91 5.65
N SER A 4 -17.45 -21.82 5.57
CA SER A 4 -16.52 -22.94 5.81
C SER A 4 -15.86 -22.88 7.19
N SER A 5 -15.81 -21.69 7.80
CA SER A 5 -15.45 -21.47 9.20
C SER A 5 -16.13 -20.19 9.71
N GLU A 6 -15.90 -19.80 10.96
CA GLU A 6 -16.48 -18.59 11.54
C GLU A 6 -16.16 -17.32 10.71
N TYR A 7 -14.97 -17.27 10.07
CA TYR A 7 -14.48 -16.10 9.34
C TYR A 7 -14.18 -16.37 7.87
N THR A 8 -14.55 -17.55 7.32
CA THR A 8 -14.28 -17.89 5.92
C THR A 8 -15.54 -18.33 5.18
N TRP A 9 -15.68 -17.81 3.95
CA TRP A 9 -16.84 -18.02 3.08
C TRP A 9 -16.37 -18.47 1.71
N ASP A 10 -16.77 -19.64 1.27
CA ASP A 10 -16.37 -20.25 0.01
C ASP A 10 -17.44 -20.10 -1.07
N ILE A 11 -17.02 -19.66 -2.25
CA ILE A 11 -17.79 -19.65 -3.48
C ILE A 11 -17.30 -20.83 -4.31
N PRO A 12 -18.13 -21.86 -4.58
CA PRO A 12 -17.68 -23.06 -5.27
C PRO A 12 -17.29 -22.75 -6.71
N GLN A 13 -16.37 -23.53 -7.27
CA GLN A 13 -15.93 -23.42 -8.65
C GLN A 13 -17.08 -23.50 -9.67
N THR A 14 -18.14 -24.21 -9.32
CA THR A 14 -19.35 -24.36 -10.14
C THR A 14 -20.26 -23.12 -10.16
N TYR A 15 -19.96 -22.11 -9.35
CA TYR A 15 -20.77 -20.89 -9.25
C TYR A 15 -20.84 -20.11 -10.56
N LYS A 16 -19.75 -20.07 -11.31
CA LYS A 16 -19.64 -19.37 -12.59
C LYS A 16 -18.88 -20.21 -13.61
N LYS A 17 -19.42 -20.30 -14.81
CA LYS A 17 -18.72 -20.98 -15.91
C LYS A 17 -17.37 -20.32 -16.18
N GLY A 18 -16.33 -21.13 -16.27
CA GLY A 18 -14.96 -20.68 -16.53
C GLY A 18 -14.10 -20.50 -15.28
N MET A 19 -14.64 -20.64 -14.07
CA MET A 19 -13.81 -20.67 -12.87
C MET A 19 -12.93 -21.92 -12.85
N ASN A 20 -11.61 -21.71 -12.72
CA ASN A 20 -10.61 -22.76 -12.62
C ASN A 20 -10.38 -23.24 -11.19
N VAL A 21 -10.74 -22.40 -10.21
CA VAL A 21 -10.64 -22.66 -8.76
C VAL A 21 -11.83 -22.05 -8.05
N PRO A 22 -12.17 -22.51 -6.82
CA PRO A 22 -13.12 -21.81 -5.96
C PRO A 22 -12.57 -20.45 -5.52
N ALA A 23 -13.45 -19.57 -5.04
CA ALA A 23 -13.07 -18.33 -4.40
C ALA A 23 -13.33 -18.39 -2.90
N ARG A 24 -12.52 -17.67 -2.11
CA ARG A 24 -12.67 -17.60 -0.65
C ARG A 24 -12.61 -16.15 -0.17
N ILE A 25 -13.54 -15.79 0.72
CA ILE A 25 -13.59 -14.48 1.36
C ILE A 25 -13.36 -14.65 2.86
N TYR A 26 -12.45 -13.86 3.42
CA TYR A 26 -12.28 -13.71 4.87
C TYR A 26 -13.16 -12.54 5.33
N ALA A 27 -14.14 -12.81 6.17
CA ALA A 27 -15.04 -11.79 6.70
C ALA A 27 -15.83 -12.30 7.91
N SER A 28 -16.18 -11.39 8.83
CA SER A 28 -17.31 -11.60 9.72
C SER A 28 -18.62 -11.56 8.91
N LYS A 29 -19.70 -12.08 9.46
CA LYS A 29 -21.02 -11.99 8.80
C LYS A 29 -21.40 -10.55 8.48
N LYS A 30 -21.15 -9.62 9.42
CA LYS A 30 -21.43 -8.18 9.25
C LYS A 30 -20.61 -7.55 8.11
N LEU A 31 -19.32 -7.83 8.03
CA LEU A 31 -18.47 -7.32 6.95
C LEU A 31 -18.86 -7.92 5.60
N LEU A 32 -19.26 -9.18 5.57
CA LEU A 32 -19.73 -9.85 4.36
C LEU A 32 -21.04 -9.23 3.84
N GLU A 33 -22.01 -9.00 4.72
CA GLU A 33 -23.30 -8.38 4.38
C GLU A 33 -23.14 -6.93 3.87
N GLY A 34 -22.13 -6.22 4.37
CA GLY A 34 -21.78 -4.85 3.93
C GLY A 34 -20.83 -4.80 2.72
N MET A 35 -20.42 -5.94 2.17
CA MET A 35 -19.50 -5.99 1.03
C MET A 35 -20.23 -5.69 -0.29
N ASP A 36 -19.65 -4.83 -1.12
CA ASP A 36 -20.21 -4.48 -2.43
C ASP A 36 -20.30 -5.72 -3.33
N ASN A 37 -21.41 -5.86 -4.07
CA ASN A 37 -21.64 -6.96 -5.00
C ASN A 37 -20.57 -7.05 -6.10
N SER A 38 -19.95 -5.94 -6.48
CA SER A 38 -18.86 -5.94 -7.44
C SER A 38 -17.65 -6.77 -6.98
N VAL A 39 -17.40 -6.86 -5.66
CA VAL A 39 -16.33 -7.67 -5.10
C VAL A 39 -16.50 -9.15 -5.42
N TYR A 40 -17.73 -9.66 -5.26
CA TYR A 40 -18.05 -11.07 -5.59
C TYR A 40 -17.82 -11.34 -7.08
N ASN A 41 -18.27 -10.43 -7.95
CA ASN A 41 -18.10 -10.56 -9.37
C ASN A 41 -16.61 -10.50 -9.77
N GLN A 42 -15.86 -9.51 -9.24
CA GLN A 42 -14.43 -9.37 -9.51
C GLN A 42 -13.65 -10.60 -9.01
N LEU A 43 -13.94 -11.09 -7.81
CA LEU A 43 -13.25 -12.25 -7.23
C LEU A 43 -13.51 -13.53 -8.04
N THR A 44 -14.74 -13.77 -8.48
CA THR A 44 -15.07 -14.93 -9.33
C THR A 44 -14.50 -14.79 -10.75
N ASN A 45 -14.33 -13.57 -11.27
CA ASN A 45 -13.60 -13.31 -12.51
C ASN A 45 -12.11 -13.66 -12.37
N VAL A 46 -11.46 -13.29 -11.24
CA VAL A 46 -10.08 -13.67 -10.94
C VAL A 46 -9.91 -15.19 -10.91
N ALA A 47 -10.88 -15.91 -10.36
CA ALA A 47 -10.87 -17.38 -10.33
C ALA A 47 -10.91 -18.04 -11.70
N CYS A 48 -11.27 -17.28 -12.77
CA CYS A 48 -11.25 -17.75 -14.16
C CYS A 48 -9.87 -17.61 -14.82
N LEU A 49 -8.90 -16.93 -14.21
CA LEU A 49 -7.60 -16.68 -14.86
C LEU A 49 -6.79 -17.97 -15.03
N PRO A 50 -6.08 -18.13 -16.16
CA PRO A 50 -5.27 -19.30 -16.42
C PRO A 50 -4.19 -19.51 -15.36
N GLY A 51 -3.96 -20.77 -14.97
CA GLY A 51 -2.89 -21.18 -14.07
C GLY A 51 -3.03 -20.71 -12.62
N ILE A 52 -4.19 -20.19 -12.23
CA ILE A 52 -4.49 -19.86 -10.82
C ILE A 52 -4.48 -21.12 -9.95
N VAL A 53 -3.96 -21.04 -8.73
CA VAL A 53 -3.73 -22.16 -7.82
C VAL A 53 -4.63 -22.05 -6.59
N LYS A 54 -5.30 -23.12 -6.22
CA LYS A 54 -6.16 -23.34 -5.04
C LYS A 54 -7.38 -22.41 -4.96
N HIS A 55 -7.22 -21.12 -4.75
CA HIS A 55 -8.31 -20.16 -4.53
C HIS A 55 -7.99 -18.78 -5.08
N ALA A 56 -9.01 -18.08 -5.55
CA ALA A 56 -9.01 -16.62 -5.56
C ALA A 56 -9.43 -16.13 -4.17
N LEU A 57 -8.63 -15.29 -3.52
CA LEU A 57 -8.84 -14.87 -2.14
C LEU A 57 -9.23 -13.40 -2.05
N CYS A 58 -10.09 -13.06 -1.10
CA CYS A 58 -10.40 -11.69 -0.73
C CYS A 58 -10.32 -11.51 0.80
N MET A 59 -9.58 -10.48 1.23
CA MET A 59 -9.43 -10.11 2.64
C MET A 59 -10.65 -9.32 3.14
N PRO A 60 -10.86 -9.17 4.46
CA PRO A 60 -12.06 -8.54 5.02
C PRO A 60 -12.23 -7.06 4.67
N ASP A 61 -11.16 -6.37 4.31
CA ASP A 61 -11.17 -5.00 3.79
C ASP A 61 -11.60 -4.91 2.31
N GLY A 62 -12.03 -6.02 1.73
CA GLY A 62 -12.44 -6.14 0.33
C GLY A 62 -13.43 -5.08 -0.12
N HIS A 63 -13.11 -4.39 -1.22
CA HIS A 63 -13.98 -3.42 -1.89
C HIS A 63 -13.67 -3.37 -3.38
N SER A 64 -14.52 -2.65 -4.15
CA SER A 64 -14.38 -2.55 -5.60
C SER A 64 -13.02 -2.01 -6.04
N GLY A 65 -12.39 -2.69 -6.97
CA GLY A 65 -11.11 -2.30 -7.58
C GLY A 65 -11.18 -2.30 -9.11
N TYR A 66 -10.05 -2.19 -9.76
CA TYR A 66 -9.88 -2.39 -11.20
C TYR A 66 -9.42 -3.83 -11.45
N GLY A 67 -10.21 -4.65 -12.12
CA GLY A 67 -9.94 -6.06 -12.40
C GLY A 67 -10.04 -6.96 -11.15
N PHE A 68 -9.02 -6.97 -10.30
CA PHE A 68 -9.12 -7.60 -8.98
C PHE A 68 -9.89 -6.70 -8.01
N PRO A 69 -10.63 -7.26 -7.04
CA PRO A 69 -11.07 -6.49 -5.90
C PRO A 69 -9.84 -6.00 -5.13
N ILE A 70 -9.94 -4.84 -4.47
CA ILE A 70 -8.94 -4.45 -3.47
C ILE A 70 -9.16 -5.33 -2.25
N GLY A 71 -8.08 -5.85 -1.65
CA GLY A 71 -8.13 -6.98 -0.72
C GLY A 71 -7.90 -8.34 -1.42
N GLY A 72 -7.70 -8.32 -2.74
CA GLY A 72 -7.55 -9.52 -3.56
C GLY A 72 -6.16 -10.15 -3.52
N VAL A 73 -6.11 -11.46 -3.42
CA VAL A 73 -4.88 -12.27 -3.50
C VAL A 73 -5.10 -13.46 -4.43
N ALA A 74 -4.16 -13.69 -5.35
CA ALA A 74 -4.17 -14.85 -6.21
C ALA A 74 -2.74 -15.30 -6.53
N ALA A 75 -2.51 -16.60 -6.49
CA ALA A 75 -1.23 -17.21 -6.83
C ALA A 75 -1.36 -17.99 -8.15
N PHE A 76 -0.37 -17.87 -9.01
CA PHE A 76 -0.35 -18.49 -10.33
C PHE A 76 0.87 -19.36 -10.49
N ASP A 77 0.71 -20.48 -11.19
CA ASP A 77 1.86 -21.28 -11.63
C ASP A 77 2.69 -20.47 -12.66
N PRO A 78 3.99 -20.35 -12.49
CA PRO A 78 4.82 -19.51 -13.38
C PRO A 78 4.91 -20.03 -14.81
N ASN A 79 4.61 -21.32 -15.06
CA ASN A 79 4.72 -21.92 -16.40
C ASN A 79 3.40 -21.86 -17.18
N THR A 80 2.27 -21.97 -16.47
CA THR A 80 0.93 -22.04 -17.10
C THR A 80 0.04 -20.86 -16.73
N GLY A 81 0.48 -20.02 -15.81
CA GLY A 81 -0.28 -18.89 -15.28
C GLY A 81 0.10 -17.56 -15.90
N VAL A 82 -0.57 -16.55 -15.45
CA VAL A 82 -0.49 -15.19 -15.99
C VAL A 82 0.01 -14.19 -14.97
N ILE A 83 0.47 -13.03 -15.46
CA ILE A 83 0.66 -11.80 -14.69
C ILE A 83 -0.30 -10.74 -15.22
N SER A 84 -0.94 -10.00 -14.29
CA SER A 84 -1.96 -8.99 -14.61
C SER A 84 -1.71 -7.69 -13.85
N PRO A 85 -1.64 -6.54 -14.53
CA PRO A 85 -1.62 -5.23 -13.87
C PRO A 85 -2.86 -4.98 -12.99
N GLY A 86 -4.02 -5.52 -13.39
CA GLY A 86 -5.25 -5.50 -12.59
C GLY A 86 -5.13 -6.22 -11.25
N GLY A 87 -4.21 -7.18 -11.13
CA GLY A 87 -3.91 -7.91 -9.89
C GLY A 87 -2.86 -7.27 -8.98
N ILE A 88 -2.28 -6.15 -9.43
CA ILE A 88 -1.25 -5.40 -8.71
C ILE A 88 -1.78 -4.01 -8.35
N GLY A 89 -2.45 -3.35 -9.29
CA GLY A 89 -2.90 -1.99 -9.19
C GLY A 89 -1.90 -0.99 -9.78
N PHE A 90 -2.35 0.26 -9.94
CA PHE A 90 -1.55 1.30 -10.58
C PHE A 90 -0.50 1.91 -9.64
N ASP A 91 -0.78 1.99 -8.34
CA ASP A 91 0.23 2.42 -7.36
C ASP A 91 1.06 1.21 -6.91
N ILE A 92 1.94 0.76 -7.81
CA ILE A 92 2.81 -0.40 -7.60
C ILE A 92 3.65 -0.16 -6.34
N ASN A 93 3.71 -1.17 -5.47
CA ASN A 93 4.37 -1.12 -4.17
C ASN A 93 3.89 0.07 -3.30
N CYS A 94 2.60 0.44 -3.42
CA CYS A 94 1.97 1.16 -2.33
C CYS A 94 2.14 0.34 -1.05
N GLY A 95 2.53 0.99 0.04
CA GLY A 95 2.93 0.28 1.24
C GLY A 95 2.99 1.17 2.46
N MET A 96 3.23 0.53 3.60
CA MET A 96 3.22 1.14 4.92
C MET A 96 4.60 1.04 5.56
N ARG A 97 5.01 2.11 6.25
CA ARG A 97 6.23 2.18 7.04
C ARG A 97 5.91 2.66 8.45
N LEU A 98 6.45 2.00 9.46
CA LEU A 98 6.29 2.36 10.87
C LEU A 98 7.64 2.61 11.52
N VAL A 99 7.77 3.72 12.22
CA VAL A 99 9.00 4.17 12.90
C VAL A 99 8.69 4.38 14.38
N THR A 100 9.56 3.87 15.26
CA THR A 100 9.48 4.11 16.70
C THR A 100 10.17 5.42 17.09
N THR A 101 9.95 5.88 18.31
CA THR A 101 10.73 6.89 19.02
C THR A 101 10.82 6.51 20.49
N ASN A 102 11.67 7.18 21.27
CA ASN A 102 11.65 7.09 22.73
C ASN A 102 10.85 8.20 23.40
N LEU A 103 10.01 8.92 22.65
CA LEU A 103 9.14 9.97 23.15
C LEU A 103 7.81 9.38 23.62
N THR A 104 7.24 10.01 24.65
CA THR A 104 5.86 9.73 25.09
C THR A 104 4.87 10.75 24.51
N TYR A 105 3.57 10.47 24.67
CA TYR A 105 2.52 11.42 24.31
C TYR A 105 2.70 12.79 25.00
N ASN A 106 3.12 12.80 26.28
CA ASN A 106 3.34 14.04 27.03
C ASN A 106 4.53 14.84 26.48
N ASP A 107 5.60 14.18 26.04
CA ASP A 107 6.74 14.83 25.40
C ASP A 107 6.33 15.45 24.07
N MET A 108 5.48 14.76 23.30
CA MET A 108 5.05 15.20 21.99
C MET A 108 4.06 16.36 22.03
N LYS A 109 3.13 16.37 22.97
CA LYS A 109 1.98 17.28 23.02
C LYS A 109 2.36 18.76 22.83
N PRO A 110 3.38 19.33 23.51
CA PRO A 110 3.76 20.75 23.33
C PRO A 110 4.40 21.03 21.98
N HIS A 111 4.93 20.02 21.29
CA HIS A 111 5.66 20.15 20.02
C HIS A 111 4.84 19.75 18.80
N LEU A 112 3.66 19.13 18.99
CA LEU A 112 2.91 18.47 17.93
C LEU A 112 2.61 19.37 16.73
N LYS A 113 2.07 20.58 16.97
CA LYS A 113 1.73 21.51 15.88
C LYS A 113 2.96 21.94 15.09
N LYS A 114 4.03 22.36 15.81
CA LYS A 114 5.31 22.74 15.18
C LYS A 114 5.86 21.60 14.32
N LEU A 115 5.86 20.37 14.82
CA LEU A 115 6.37 19.22 14.12
C LEU A 115 5.53 18.88 12.89
N VAL A 116 4.20 18.85 12.98
CA VAL A 116 3.32 18.56 11.85
C VAL A 116 3.43 19.63 10.76
N ASP A 117 3.53 20.91 11.13
CA ASP A 117 3.74 22.03 10.20
C ASP A 117 5.10 21.90 9.48
N LEU A 118 6.14 21.50 10.22
CA LEU A 118 7.47 21.27 9.64
C LEU A 118 7.46 20.06 8.69
N LEU A 119 6.85 18.95 9.08
CA LEU A 119 6.69 17.76 8.23
C LEU A 119 5.91 18.09 6.95
N TYR A 120 4.82 18.86 7.06
CA TYR A 120 4.05 19.30 5.90
C TYR A 120 4.88 20.13 4.92
N THR A 121 5.80 20.94 5.43
CA THR A 121 6.70 21.77 4.62
C THR A 121 7.82 20.96 3.98
N LYS A 122 8.40 20.01 4.72
CA LYS A 122 9.59 19.24 4.32
C LYS A 122 9.29 17.97 3.51
N VAL A 123 8.08 17.44 3.63
CA VAL A 123 7.59 16.27 2.88
C VAL A 123 6.49 16.71 1.91
N PRO A 124 6.85 17.03 0.65
CA PRO A 124 5.87 17.54 -0.31
C PRO A 124 4.70 16.58 -0.50
N SER A 125 3.49 17.10 -0.41
CA SER A 125 2.25 16.33 -0.54
C SER A 125 1.42 16.83 -1.73
N GLY A 126 0.55 15.97 -2.29
CA GLY A 126 -0.31 16.28 -3.42
C GLY A 126 0.19 15.72 -4.76
N VAL A 127 -0.67 15.84 -5.78
CA VAL A 127 -0.37 15.41 -7.15
C VAL A 127 0.70 16.32 -7.77
N GLY A 128 1.73 15.73 -8.39
CA GLY A 128 2.79 16.48 -9.05
C GLY A 128 3.82 17.12 -8.09
N GLY A 129 3.74 16.81 -6.80
CA GLY A 129 4.73 17.25 -5.83
C GLY A 129 6.16 16.90 -6.26
N THR A 130 7.10 17.80 -6.03
CA THR A 130 8.52 17.62 -6.37
C THR A 130 9.32 17.42 -5.09
N GLY A 131 10.04 16.28 -5.00
CA GLY A 131 10.92 15.97 -3.88
C GLY A 131 12.19 16.82 -3.86
N PHE A 132 12.88 16.80 -2.73
CA PHE A 132 14.15 17.54 -2.61
C PHE A 132 15.32 16.81 -3.25
N VAL A 133 15.25 15.49 -3.37
CA VAL A 133 16.29 14.69 -4.04
C VAL A 133 16.18 14.91 -5.54
N LYS A 134 17.25 15.49 -6.11
CA LYS A 134 17.36 15.75 -7.54
C LYS A 134 18.30 14.72 -8.16
N VAL A 135 17.81 13.99 -9.12
CA VAL A 135 18.60 13.00 -9.87
C VAL A 135 18.43 13.23 -11.38
N ASP A 136 19.46 12.92 -12.13
CA ASP A 136 19.40 12.80 -13.58
C ASP A 136 18.90 11.41 -14.01
N LYS A 137 18.70 11.20 -15.29
CA LYS A 137 18.24 9.89 -15.81
C LYS A 137 19.16 8.72 -15.42
N PRO A 138 20.50 8.81 -15.56
CA PRO A 138 21.42 7.76 -15.11
C PRO A 138 21.25 7.39 -13.64
N LYS A 139 21.22 8.37 -12.73
CA LYS A 139 21.01 8.13 -11.30
C LYS A 139 19.61 7.60 -10.99
N PHE A 140 18.59 8.03 -11.73
CA PHE A 140 17.25 7.46 -11.56
C PHE A 140 17.20 5.98 -11.98
N ARG A 141 18.01 5.57 -12.99
CA ARG A 141 18.19 4.15 -13.32
C ARG A 141 18.82 3.35 -12.17
N GLU A 142 19.75 3.94 -11.44
CA GLU A 142 20.29 3.33 -10.23
C GLU A 142 19.21 3.17 -9.15
N VAL A 143 18.37 4.18 -8.92
CA VAL A 143 17.23 4.10 -7.99
C VAL A 143 16.28 2.96 -8.40
N MET A 144 15.94 2.84 -9.68
CA MET A 144 15.12 1.75 -10.20
C MET A 144 15.74 0.37 -9.96
N SER A 145 17.06 0.26 -9.98
CA SER A 145 17.79 -1.01 -9.83
C SER A 145 18.08 -1.36 -8.37
N LEU A 146 18.33 -0.37 -7.51
CA LEU A 146 18.83 -0.57 -6.14
C LEU A 146 17.80 -0.27 -5.04
N GLY A 147 16.74 0.48 -5.34
CA GLY A 147 15.69 0.79 -4.37
C GLY A 147 16.19 1.55 -3.14
N ALA A 148 15.78 1.10 -1.95
CA ALA A 148 16.17 1.74 -0.68
C ALA A 148 17.69 1.71 -0.44
N LYS A 149 18.39 0.70 -0.97
CA LYS A 149 19.86 0.64 -0.85
C LYS A 149 20.54 1.87 -1.47
N TRP A 150 20.08 2.32 -2.64
CA TRP A 150 20.59 3.55 -3.24
C TRP A 150 20.48 4.74 -2.28
N CYS A 151 19.34 4.85 -1.58
CA CYS A 151 19.14 5.94 -0.63
C CYS A 151 20.11 5.88 0.55
N VAL A 152 20.33 4.69 1.11
CA VAL A 152 21.30 4.47 2.21
C VAL A 152 22.71 4.80 1.74
N ASP A 153 23.12 4.35 0.56
CA ASP A 153 24.42 4.65 -0.05
C ASP A 153 24.65 6.15 -0.30
N GLN A 154 23.58 6.93 -0.48
CA GLN A 154 23.61 8.38 -0.61
C GLN A 154 23.44 9.16 0.71
N GLY A 155 23.38 8.46 1.84
CA GLY A 155 23.21 9.07 3.17
C GLY A 155 21.77 9.38 3.56
N TYR A 156 20.78 8.88 2.84
CA TYR A 156 19.34 9.06 3.16
C TYR A 156 18.77 7.90 4.00
N GLY A 157 19.53 7.39 4.94
CA GLY A 157 19.08 6.33 5.83
C GLY A 157 20.21 5.63 6.56
N TRP A 158 19.85 4.71 7.42
CA TRP A 158 20.78 3.89 8.18
C TRP A 158 20.89 2.50 7.53
N GLU A 159 22.06 1.86 7.62
CA GLU A 159 22.28 0.53 7.05
C GLU A 159 21.30 -0.50 7.65
N GLU A 160 20.97 -0.39 8.94
CA GLU A 160 20.00 -1.26 9.59
C GLU A 160 18.56 -1.12 9.06
N ASP A 161 18.20 0.01 8.42
CA ASP A 161 16.88 0.19 7.83
C ASP A 161 16.60 -0.90 6.78
N LEU A 162 17.64 -1.33 6.03
CA LEU A 162 17.48 -2.31 4.95
C LEU A 162 16.96 -3.66 5.44
N GLU A 163 17.40 -4.13 6.59
CA GLU A 163 16.93 -5.39 7.18
C GLU A 163 15.46 -5.33 7.64
N ARG A 164 14.93 -4.12 7.77
CA ARG A 164 13.58 -3.82 8.25
C ARG A 164 12.65 -3.43 7.11
N ILE A 165 13.05 -3.67 5.87
CA ILE A 165 12.24 -3.44 4.68
C ILE A 165 11.99 -4.79 4.01
N GLU A 166 10.78 -5.00 3.52
CA GLU A 166 10.41 -6.15 2.69
C GLU A 166 11.42 -6.32 1.56
N ASP A 167 11.98 -7.54 1.41
CA ASP A 167 13.03 -7.87 0.45
C ASP A 167 14.27 -6.96 0.54
N TYR A 168 14.60 -6.48 1.73
CA TYR A 168 15.72 -5.56 1.97
C TYR A 168 15.62 -4.26 1.14
N GLY A 169 14.39 -3.88 0.77
CA GLY A 169 14.11 -2.66 -0.01
C GLY A 169 14.56 -2.71 -1.46
N ARG A 170 14.78 -3.92 -2.00
CA ARG A 170 15.25 -4.12 -3.38
C ARG A 170 14.67 -5.36 -4.01
N ILE A 171 13.98 -5.23 -5.12
CA ILE A 171 13.60 -6.34 -6.00
C ILE A 171 14.65 -6.46 -7.09
N LYS A 172 15.38 -7.58 -7.07
CA LYS A 172 16.58 -7.79 -7.91
C LYS A 172 16.28 -7.94 -9.41
N GLN A 173 15.04 -8.32 -9.76
CA GLN A 173 14.58 -8.50 -11.13
C GLN A 173 14.30 -7.19 -11.89
N ALA A 174 14.49 -6.05 -11.24
CA ALA A 174 14.29 -4.74 -11.86
C ALA A 174 15.22 -4.54 -13.06
N ASN A 175 14.61 -4.19 -14.20
CA ASN A 175 15.33 -3.87 -15.42
C ASN A 175 14.84 -2.53 -16.00
N PRO A 176 15.60 -1.44 -15.83
CA PRO A 176 15.21 -0.12 -16.31
C PRO A 176 15.00 -0.02 -17.84
N ASP A 177 15.50 -0.98 -18.64
CA ASP A 177 15.28 -0.98 -20.08
C ASP A 177 13.84 -1.32 -20.49
N GLN A 178 13.06 -1.85 -19.55
CA GLN A 178 11.64 -2.17 -19.76
C GLN A 178 10.70 -1.02 -19.39
N VAL A 179 11.25 0.14 -19.01
CA VAL A 179 10.50 1.33 -18.53
C VAL A 179 10.51 2.41 -19.62
N SER A 180 9.33 2.95 -19.92
CA SER A 180 9.21 4.03 -20.93
C SER A 180 9.79 5.36 -20.44
N ASP A 181 10.29 6.19 -21.36
CA ASP A 181 10.72 7.57 -21.05
C ASP A 181 9.60 8.39 -20.40
N LYS A 182 8.35 8.11 -20.76
CA LYS A 182 7.19 8.77 -20.16
C LYS A 182 7.05 8.42 -18.69
N ALA A 183 7.24 7.15 -18.30
CA ALA A 183 7.24 6.74 -16.91
C ALA A 183 8.39 7.41 -16.14
N VAL A 184 9.60 7.40 -16.70
CA VAL A 184 10.78 8.09 -16.12
C VAL A 184 10.46 9.57 -15.88
N SER A 185 9.91 10.28 -16.87
CA SER A 185 9.60 11.72 -16.75
C SER A 185 8.58 12.02 -15.65
N ARG A 186 7.65 11.09 -15.40
CA ARG A 186 6.65 11.21 -14.33
C ARG A 186 7.18 10.90 -12.94
N GLY A 187 8.25 10.12 -12.83
CA GLY A 187 8.79 9.65 -11.54
C GLY A 187 10.02 10.38 -11.03
N ILE A 188 10.90 10.82 -11.94
CA ILE A 188 12.26 11.30 -11.61
C ILE A 188 12.30 12.43 -10.58
N ASN A 189 11.28 13.29 -10.54
CA ASN A 189 11.19 14.41 -9.60
C ASN A 189 10.35 14.10 -8.35
N GLN A 190 9.84 12.86 -8.18
CA GLN A 190 8.89 12.53 -7.14
C GLN A 190 9.48 11.75 -5.95
N ILE A 191 10.79 11.51 -5.92
CA ILE A 191 11.45 10.84 -4.80
C ILE A 191 11.37 11.71 -3.54
N GLY A 192 10.87 11.14 -2.44
CA GLY A 192 10.64 11.85 -1.18
C GLY A 192 9.34 12.66 -1.14
N THR A 193 8.34 12.28 -1.94
CA THR A 193 7.01 12.93 -1.95
C THR A 193 5.92 11.99 -1.45
N LEU A 194 4.98 12.53 -0.66
CA LEU A 194 3.90 11.75 -0.06
C LEU A 194 2.81 11.36 -1.06
N GLY A 195 2.37 12.30 -1.89
CA GLY A 195 1.28 12.08 -2.82
C GLY A 195 -0.08 12.51 -2.33
N SER A 196 -1.13 11.83 -2.82
CA SER A 196 -2.52 12.21 -2.59
C SER A 196 -3.42 11.00 -2.32
N GLY A 197 -4.70 11.26 -2.08
CA GLY A 197 -5.69 10.22 -1.79
C GLY A 197 -5.50 9.62 -0.40
N ASN A 198 -5.47 8.29 -0.33
CA ASN A 198 -5.26 7.56 0.92
C ASN A 198 -3.83 7.63 1.48
N HIS A 199 -2.88 8.28 0.79
CA HIS A 199 -1.53 8.49 1.32
C HIS A 199 -1.51 9.48 2.49
N TYR A 200 -0.65 9.21 3.47
CA TYR A 200 -0.49 10.04 4.66
C TYR A 200 0.86 9.86 5.34
N LEU A 201 1.23 10.84 6.14
CA LEU A 201 2.24 10.76 7.17
C LEU A 201 1.55 11.09 8.48
N GLU A 202 1.65 10.21 9.46
CA GLU A 202 0.85 10.30 10.69
C GLU A 202 1.71 10.10 11.93
N ILE A 203 1.58 11.02 12.89
CA ILE A 203 2.14 10.88 14.22
C ILE A 203 1.08 10.20 15.08
N GLN A 204 1.49 9.13 15.74
CA GLN A 204 0.62 8.26 16.52
C GLN A 204 1.25 7.96 17.88
N TYR A 205 0.47 7.42 18.79
CA TYR A 205 0.99 6.79 20.00
C TYR A 205 0.43 5.39 20.18
N ALA A 206 1.18 4.52 20.85
CA ALA A 206 0.74 3.17 21.19
C ALA A 206 -0.41 3.26 22.22
N GLY A 207 -1.64 2.99 21.76
CA GLY A 207 -2.84 3.08 22.58
C GLY A 207 -3.13 1.82 23.37
N GLU A 208 -2.93 0.66 22.73
CA GLU A 208 -3.14 -0.66 23.33
C GLU A 208 -2.06 -1.63 22.86
N ILE A 209 -1.51 -2.41 23.78
CA ILE A 209 -0.52 -3.46 23.50
C ILE A 209 -1.18 -4.81 23.80
N PHE A 210 -1.35 -5.63 22.78
CA PHE A 210 -1.99 -6.96 22.87
C PHE A 210 -0.97 -8.07 23.13
N ASP A 211 0.27 -7.92 22.65
CA ASP A 211 1.38 -8.84 22.84
C ASP A 211 2.64 -8.06 23.21
N GLU A 212 2.88 -7.95 24.53
CA GLU A 212 4.00 -7.18 25.07
C GLU A 212 5.36 -7.74 24.64
N LYS A 213 5.49 -9.07 24.52
CA LYS A 213 6.74 -9.71 24.15
C LYS A 213 7.11 -9.36 22.70
N THR A 214 6.18 -9.48 21.77
CA THR A 214 6.39 -9.16 20.37
C THR A 214 6.55 -7.65 20.17
N ALA A 215 5.76 -6.83 20.89
CA ALA A 215 5.87 -5.38 20.84
C ALA A 215 7.27 -4.90 21.23
N LYS A 216 7.84 -5.42 22.32
CA LYS A 216 9.21 -5.10 22.76
C LYS A 216 10.27 -5.50 21.72
N GLN A 217 10.10 -6.65 21.06
CA GLN A 217 11.00 -7.07 19.97
C GLN A 217 10.93 -6.15 18.75
N PHE A 218 9.80 -5.47 18.56
CA PHE A 218 9.59 -4.49 17.50
C PHE A 218 9.93 -3.05 17.93
N GLY A 219 10.45 -2.85 19.16
CA GLY A 219 10.88 -1.56 19.68
C GLY A 219 9.76 -0.73 20.32
N ILE A 220 8.61 -1.33 20.64
CA ILE A 220 7.51 -0.68 21.35
C ILE A 220 7.46 -1.22 22.79
N HIS A 221 7.81 -0.35 23.72
CA HIS A 221 8.07 -0.72 25.10
C HIS A 221 6.98 -0.30 26.10
N SER A 222 6.15 0.67 25.73
CA SER A 222 5.10 1.20 26.62
C SER A 222 3.89 1.72 25.83
N LYS A 223 2.75 1.79 26.52
CA LYS A 223 1.65 2.64 26.09
C LYS A 223 2.14 4.09 26.05
N ASP A 224 1.48 4.90 25.24
CA ASP A 224 1.81 6.32 25.00
C ASP A 224 3.15 6.57 24.27
N GLN A 225 3.91 5.53 23.90
CA GLN A 225 5.11 5.70 23.07
C GLN A 225 4.72 6.25 21.72
N ILE A 226 5.40 7.33 21.30
CA ILE A 226 5.20 7.97 19.99
C ILE A 226 5.81 7.12 18.90
N CYS A 227 5.01 6.90 17.85
CA CYS A 227 5.43 6.28 16.59
C CYS A 227 5.02 7.16 15.41
N VAL A 228 5.65 6.95 14.27
CA VAL A 228 5.33 7.64 13.02
C VAL A 228 5.02 6.62 11.95
N MET A 229 3.92 6.82 11.24
CA MET A 229 3.48 5.94 10.16
C MET A 229 3.45 6.69 8.84
N VAL A 230 3.91 6.04 7.78
CA VAL A 230 3.88 6.57 6.42
C VAL A 230 3.17 5.59 5.51
N HIS A 231 2.21 6.08 4.74
CA HIS A 231 1.55 5.37 3.67
C HIS A 231 1.85 6.06 2.34
N CYS A 232 2.63 5.42 1.49
CA CYS A 232 3.04 5.98 0.20
C CYS A 232 3.50 4.89 -0.77
N GLY A 233 3.55 5.20 -2.07
CA GLY A 233 3.88 4.25 -3.13
C GLY A 233 4.81 4.83 -4.21
N SER A 234 4.72 4.27 -5.41
CA SER A 234 5.57 4.57 -6.57
C SER A 234 5.18 5.83 -7.34
N ARG A 235 4.19 6.56 -6.86
CA ARG A 235 3.74 7.83 -7.41
C ARG A 235 3.34 7.69 -8.90
N GLY A 236 3.46 8.77 -9.68
CA GLY A 236 3.17 8.79 -11.11
C GLY A 236 4.02 7.82 -11.96
N PHE A 237 5.14 7.38 -11.43
CA PHE A 237 6.03 6.40 -12.06
C PHE A 237 5.35 5.03 -12.24
N GLY A 238 4.94 4.42 -11.14
CA GLY A 238 4.25 3.12 -11.18
C GLY A 238 2.91 3.19 -11.93
N HIS A 239 2.16 4.28 -11.77
CA HIS A 239 0.94 4.52 -12.55
C HIS A 239 1.18 4.48 -14.05
N GLN A 240 2.27 5.09 -14.53
CA GLN A 240 2.58 5.08 -15.96
C GLN A 240 2.99 3.69 -16.44
N ILE A 241 3.81 2.97 -15.67
CA ILE A 241 4.19 1.59 -15.97
C ILE A 241 2.94 0.70 -16.12
N GLY A 242 2.02 0.75 -15.13
CA GLY A 242 0.76 0.01 -15.22
C GLY A 242 -0.05 0.35 -16.48
N THR A 243 -0.13 1.63 -16.82
CA THR A 243 -0.85 2.11 -18.01
C THR A 243 -0.20 1.64 -19.30
N ASP A 244 1.12 1.67 -19.39
CA ASP A 244 1.88 1.25 -20.60
C ASP A 244 1.70 -0.25 -20.84
N TYR A 245 1.81 -1.07 -19.79
CA TYR A 245 1.69 -2.53 -19.92
C TYR A 245 0.26 -3.01 -20.10
N LEU A 246 -0.76 -2.30 -19.67
CA LEU A 246 -2.15 -2.60 -20.05
C LEU A 246 -2.34 -2.53 -21.57
N LYS A 247 -1.72 -1.57 -22.24
CA LYS A 247 -1.75 -1.46 -23.71
C LYS A 247 -1.00 -2.62 -24.37
N ILE A 248 0.21 -2.93 -23.89
CA ILE A 248 1.02 -4.05 -24.41
C ILE A 248 0.26 -5.37 -24.23
N PHE A 249 -0.42 -5.55 -23.09
CA PHE A 249 -1.15 -6.78 -22.81
C PHE A 249 -2.43 -6.94 -23.61
N ALA A 250 -3.04 -5.86 -24.08
CA ALA A 250 -4.16 -5.95 -25.03
C ALA A 250 -3.75 -6.69 -26.33
N ASP A 251 -2.53 -6.47 -26.80
CA ASP A 251 -1.99 -7.18 -27.95
C ASP A 251 -1.44 -8.58 -27.59
N ALA A 252 -0.82 -8.72 -26.42
CA ALA A 252 -0.36 -10.01 -25.90
C ALA A 252 -1.52 -11.00 -25.74
N MET A 253 -2.68 -10.54 -25.25
CA MET A 253 -3.87 -11.40 -25.13
C MET A 253 -4.33 -11.96 -26.45
N LYS A 254 -4.31 -11.16 -27.53
CA LYS A 254 -4.62 -11.64 -28.88
C LYS A 254 -3.57 -12.65 -29.35
N LYS A 255 -2.29 -12.33 -29.17
CA LYS A 255 -1.16 -13.18 -29.58
C LYS A 255 -1.18 -14.57 -28.93
N TYR A 256 -1.56 -14.62 -27.64
CA TYR A 256 -1.60 -15.85 -26.83
C TYR A 256 -3.00 -16.45 -26.70
N GLU A 257 -3.98 -15.93 -27.46
CA GLU A 257 -5.38 -16.40 -27.46
C GLU A 257 -5.98 -16.47 -26.04
N LEU A 258 -5.63 -15.48 -25.19
CA LEU A 258 -6.14 -15.39 -23.81
C LEU A 258 -7.54 -14.74 -23.79
N HIS A 259 -8.46 -15.39 -23.13
CA HIS A 259 -9.81 -14.88 -22.90
C HIS A 259 -10.06 -14.71 -21.41
N VAL A 260 -10.49 -13.53 -21.03
CA VAL A 260 -10.81 -13.18 -19.64
C VAL A 260 -12.25 -12.67 -19.55
N PRO A 261 -12.94 -12.90 -18.42
CA PRO A 261 -14.34 -12.49 -18.28
C PRO A 261 -14.55 -10.98 -18.16
N ASP A 262 -13.49 -10.23 -17.90
CA ASP A 262 -13.49 -8.78 -17.73
C ASP A 262 -12.23 -8.17 -18.36
N PRO A 263 -12.35 -7.17 -19.26
CA PRO A 263 -11.20 -6.51 -19.88
C PRO A 263 -10.19 -5.91 -18.88
N GLU A 264 -10.64 -5.54 -17.69
CA GLU A 264 -9.79 -5.04 -16.61
C GLU A 264 -8.81 -6.10 -16.07
N LEU A 265 -9.04 -7.37 -16.35
CA LEU A 265 -8.13 -8.49 -16.07
C LEU A 265 -7.12 -8.76 -17.20
N SER A 266 -6.88 -7.78 -18.07
CA SER A 266 -5.84 -7.87 -19.11
C SER A 266 -4.55 -8.46 -18.54
N CYS A 267 -3.99 -9.48 -19.21
CA CYS A 267 -2.89 -10.28 -18.69
C CYS A 267 -2.01 -10.83 -19.82
N ALA A 268 -0.84 -11.32 -19.47
CA ALA A 268 0.02 -12.09 -20.35
C ALA A 268 0.51 -13.36 -19.62
N PRO A 269 0.85 -14.45 -20.34
CA PRO A 269 1.51 -15.59 -19.71
C PRO A 269 2.77 -15.10 -18.97
N PHE A 270 2.94 -15.52 -17.72
CA PHE A 270 4.06 -15.02 -16.92
C PHE A 270 5.42 -15.29 -17.55
N ASN A 271 5.60 -16.48 -18.16
CA ASN A 271 6.83 -16.87 -18.84
C ASN A 271 6.98 -16.35 -20.29
N SER A 272 6.04 -15.52 -20.76
CA SER A 272 6.16 -14.85 -22.05
C SER A 272 7.12 -13.66 -22.01
N THR A 273 7.56 -13.20 -23.17
CA THR A 273 8.38 -11.99 -23.29
C THR A 273 7.69 -10.77 -22.66
N GLU A 274 6.40 -10.59 -22.94
CA GLU A 274 5.60 -9.48 -22.43
C GLU A 274 5.39 -9.58 -20.91
N GLY A 275 5.13 -10.79 -20.42
CA GLY A 275 4.97 -11.05 -18.97
C GLY A 275 6.24 -10.76 -18.19
N GLN A 276 7.40 -11.21 -18.68
CA GLN A 276 8.70 -10.95 -18.06
C GLN A 276 9.08 -9.47 -18.10
N LYS A 277 8.88 -8.79 -19.21
CA LYS A 277 9.12 -7.35 -19.32
C LYS A 277 8.29 -6.54 -18.34
N TYR A 278 7.01 -6.90 -18.17
CA TYR A 278 6.18 -6.25 -17.16
C TYR A 278 6.67 -6.53 -15.75
N TYR A 279 7.03 -7.76 -15.41
CA TYR A 279 7.56 -8.13 -14.11
C TYR A 279 8.83 -7.32 -13.77
N GLU A 280 9.74 -7.16 -14.72
CA GLU A 280 10.96 -6.36 -14.61
C GLU A 280 10.66 -4.85 -14.45
N ALA A 281 9.71 -4.30 -15.21
CA ALA A 281 9.29 -2.90 -15.09
C ALA A 281 8.54 -2.63 -13.77
N MET A 282 7.67 -3.56 -13.36
CA MET A 282 7.00 -3.51 -12.06
C MET A 282 8.01 -3.49 -10.91
N ALA A 283 9.08 -4.30 -11.00
CA ALA A 283 10.15 -4.31 -10.02
C ALA A 283 10.89 -2.96 -9.94
N CYS A 284 11.07 -2.25 -11.07
CA CYS A 284 11.58 -0.87 -11.08
C CYS A 284 10.67 0.08 -10.31
N ALA A 285 9.35 -0.01 -10.50
CA ALA A 285 8.38 0.79 -9.76
C ALA A 285 8.40 0.48 -8.25
N ALA A 286 8.53 -0.79 -7.91
CA ALA A 286 8.63 -1.24 -6.52
C ALA A 286 9.89 -0.69 -5.84
N ASN A 287 11.03 -0.73 -6.51
CA ASN A 287 12.29 -0.17 -6.01
C ASN A 287 12.20 1.35 -5.82
N MET A 288 11.59 2.07 -6.77
CA MET A 288 11.34 3.50 -6.63
C MET A 288 10.44 3.81 -5.42
N ALA A 289 9.42 2.98 -5.15
CA ALA A 289 8.55 3.17 -4.00
C ALA A 289 9.28 2.95 -2.66
N PHE A 290 10.14 1.93 -2.56
CA PHE A 290 11.01 1.73 -1.39
C PHE A 290 11.95 2.93 -1.19
N ALA A 291 12.57 3.43 -2.27
CA ALA A 291 13.42 4.62 -2.23
C ALA A 291 12.61 5.86 -1.80
N ASN A 292 11.40 6.04 -2.33
CA ASN A 292 10.52 7.13 -1.97
C ASN A 292 10.21 7.16 -0.46
N ARG A 293 9.79 6.03 0.10
CA ARG A 293 9.53 5.92 1.54
C ARG A 293 10.81 6.06 2.39
N GLN A 294 11.97 5.63 1.88
CA GLN A 294 13.24 5.80 2.58
C GLN A 294 13.64 7.27 2.69
N VAL A 295 13.49 8.04 1.62
CA VAL A 295 13.75 9.48 1.63
C VAL A 295 12.75 10.25 2.51
N ILE A 296 11.48 9.82 2.53
CA ILE A 296 10.49 10.38 3.48
C ILE A 296 10.93 10.11 4.92
N LEU A 297 11.40 8.91 5.26
CA LEU A 297 11.92 8.60 6.60
C LEU A 297 13.10 9.49 6.97
N HIS A 298 14.03 9.72 6.05
CA HIS A 298 15.15 10.65 6.27
C HIS A 298 14.63 12.04 6.66
N ARG A 299 13.65 12.58 5.94
CA ARG A 299 13.03 13.88 6.27
C ARG A 299 12.28 13.87 7.60
N ILE A 300 11.64 12.77 7.96
CA ILE A 300 10.99 12.62 9.28
C ILE A 300 12.05 12.72 10.38
N ARG A 301 13.16 12.00 10.27
CA ARG A 301 14.28 12.04 11.24
C ARG A 301 14.83 13.45 11.39
N GLU A 302 15.06 14.17 10.28
CA GLU A 302 15.52 15.58 10.31
C GLU A 302 14.49 16.49 11.02
N CYS A 303 13.18 16.36 10.73
CA CYS A 303 12.14 17.18 11.35
C CYS A 303 12.05 16.94 12.86
N PHE A 304 12.14 15.70 13.29
CA PHE A 304 12.16 15.35 14.72
C PHE A 304 13.42 15.92 15.39
N SER A 305 14.60 15.72 14.78
CA SER A 305 15.86 16.25 15.31
C SER A 305 15.81 17.78 15.47
N GLN A 306 15.28 18.49 14.49
CA GLN A 306 15.11 19.94 14.55
C GLN A 306 14.08 20.37 15.60
N THR A 307 13.04 19.60 15.81
CA THR A 307 11.95 19.94 16.74
C THR A 307 12.34 19.73 18.19
N PHE A 308 13.06 18.63 18.47
CA PHE A 308 13.44 18.22 19.83
C PHE A 308 14.89 18.56 20.18
N GLU A 309 15.65 19.15 19.27
CA GLU A 309 17.08 19.49 19.44
C GLU A 309 17.93 18.30 19.89
N ARG A 310 17.59 17.11 19.36
CA ARG A 310 18.26 15.82 19.60
C ARG A 310 18.47 15.11 18.29
N THR A 311 19.50 14.28 18.20
CA THR A 311 19.70 13.45 16.99
C THR A 311 18.60 12.40 16.83
N ALA A 312 18.41 11.88 15.63
CA ALA A 312 17.45 10.80 15.39
C ALA A 312 17.85 9.51 16.15
N GLU A 313 19.15 9.30 16.34
CA GLU A 313 19.72 8.22 17.15
C GLU A 313 19.37 8.40 18.63
N ASP A 314 19.54 9.60 19.19
CA ASP A 314 19.14 9.91 20.58
C ASP A 314 17.62 9.82 20.81
N LEU A 315 16.84 9.97 19.77
CA LEU A 315 15.38 9.81 19.78
C LEU A 315 14.94 8.35 19.54
N ASP A 316 15.87 7.39 19.37
CA ASP A 316 15.59 5.99 19.04
C ASP A 316 14.65 5.82 17.83
N MET A 317 14.88 6.62 16.77
CA MET A 317 14.03 6.62 15.58
C MET A 317 14.34 5.44 14.66
N HIS A 318 14.05 4.23 15.15
CA HIS A 318 14.25 3.01 14.40
C HIS A 318 13.05 2.64 13.55
N LEU A 319 13.32 2.16 12.34
CA LEU A 319 12.29 1.57 11.49
C LEU A 319 11.83 0.25 12.12
N VAL A 320 10.53 0.07 12.33
CA VAL A 320 9.96 -1.21 12.73
C VAL A 320 9.93 -2.14 11.51
N TYR A 321 9.23 -1.70 10.47
CA TYR A 321 9.17 -2.41 9.20
C TYR A 321 8.60 -1.51 8.08
N ASP A 322 8.87 -1.93 6.83
CA ASP A 322 8.24 -1.39 5.61
C ASP A 322 7.70 -2.55 4.78
N VAL A 323 6.42 -2.51 4.47
CA VAL A 323 5.72 -3.59 3.78
C VAL A 323 4.85 -3.08 2.64
N ALA A 324 4.88 -3.78 1.51
CA ALA A 324 4.06 -3.50 0.34
C ALA A 324 2.67 -4.16 0.45
N HIS A 325 1.69 -3.59 -0.24
CA HIS A 325 0.37 -4.20 -0.39
C HIS A 325 -0.20 -4.17 -1.83
N ASN A 326 0.60 -3.73 -2.81
CA ASN A 326 0.26 -3.74 -4.25
C ASN A 326 1.46 -4.26 -5.06
N ILE A 327 1.55 -5.57 -5.26
CA ILE A 327 2.71 -6.17 -5.93
C ILE A 327 2.42 -7.60 -6.37
N ALA A 328 3.20 -8.09 -7.34
CA ALA A 328 3.32 -9.51 -7.64
C ALA A 328 4.75 -9.98 -7.38
N LYS A 329 4.91 -11.16 -6.78
CA LYS A 329 6.23 -11.75 -6.48
C LYS A 329 6.26 -13.23 -6.78
N VAL A 330 7.41 -13.71 -7.22
CA VAL A 330 7.70 -15.14 -7.28
C VAL A 330 8.13 -15.60 -5.89
N GLU A 331 7.32 -16.43 -5.28
CA GLU A 331 7.50 -16.93 -3.92
C GLU A 331 7.41 -18.45 -3.90
N GLU A 332 8.14 -19.09 -2.98
CA GLU A 332 8.03 -20.53 -2.76
C GLU A 332 6.95 -20.81 -1.71
N HIS A 333 5.97 -21.64 -2.06
CA HIS A 333 4.89 -22.07 -1.17
C HIS A 333 4.68 -23.57 -1.25
N LYS A 334 4.10 -24.18 -0.20
CA LYS A 334 3.66 -25.57 -0.23
C LYS A 334 2.30 -25.67 -0.90
N VAL A 335 2.21 -26.52 -1.92
CA VAL A 335 0.97 -26.89 -2.60
C VAL A 335 0.87 -28.41 -2.56
N ASP A 336 -0.16 -28.95 -1.95
CA ASP A 336 -0.36 -30.39 -1.78
C ASP A 336 0.90 -31.12 -1.24
N GLY A 337 1.50 -30.51 -0.21
CA GLY A 337 2.69 -31.00 0.48
C GLY A 337 4.03 -30.79 -0.25
N LYS A 338 4.02 -30.27 -1.50
CA LYS A 338 5.23 -30.03 -2.29
C LYS A 338 5.55 -28.54 -2.37
N LYS A 339 6.84 -28.21 -2.27
CA LYS A 339 7.32 -26.84 -2.52
C LYS A 339 7.21 -26.50 -4.01
N ARG A 340 6.57 -25.38 -4.31
CA ARG A 340 6.40 -24.85 -5.67
C ARG A 340 6.66 -23.34 -5.69
N LYS A 341 7.28 -22.85 -6.75
CA LYS A 341 7.32 -21.41 -7.04
C LYS A 341 5.98 -20.97 -7.61
N LEU A 342 5.44 -19.88 -7.08
CA LEU A 342 4.19 -19.29 -7.51
C LEU A 342 4.36 -17.79 -7.71
N VAL A 343 3.62 -17.21 -8.64
CA VAL A 343 3.51 -15.76 -8.85
C VAL A 343 2.35 -15.26 -8.00
N VAL A 344 2.64 -14.75 -6.80
CA VAL A 344 1.62 -14.29 -5.85
C VAL A 344 1.30 -12.82 -6.10
N HIS A 345 0.07 -12.56 -6.54
CA HIS A 345 -0.48 -11.21 -6.71
C HIS A 345 -1.15 -10.76 -5.42
N ARG A 346 -0.81 -9.55 -4.96
CA ARG A 346 -1.46 -8.86 -3.83
C ARG A 346 -1.91 -7.48 -4.29
N LYS A 347 -3.20 -7.25 -4.25
CA LYS A 347 -3.80 -5.95 -4.56
C LYS A 347 -4.60 -5.45 -3.36
N GLY A 348 -4.04 -4.48 -2.63
CA GLY A 348 -4.60 -4.11 -1.34
C GLY A 348 -4.60 -5.28 -0.36
N ALA A 349 -3.50 -6.01 -0.33
CA ALA A 349 -3.26 -7.10 0.60
C ALA A 349 -1.78 -7.12 1.00
N THR A 350 -1.50 -7.28 2.28
CA THR A 350 -0.17 -7.15 2.86
C THR A 350 0.48 -8.51 3.04
N ARG A 351 1.76 -8.65 2.70
CA ARG A 351 2.53 -9.85 3.03
C ARG A 351 2.61 -10.02 4.55
N CYS A 352 2.36 -11.22 5.05
CA CYS A 352 2.42 -11.56 6.47
C CYS A 352 3.05 -12.94 6.70
N PHE A 353 4.33 -13.06 6.42
CA PHE A 353 5.06 -14.30 6.58
C PHE A 353 5.24 -14.66 8.06
N GLY A 354 4.99 -15.94 8.37
CA GLY A 354 5.26 -16.51 9.68
C GLY A 354 6.76 -16.76 9.91
N PRO A 355 7.13 -17.16 11.15
CA PRO A 355 8.52 -17.33 11.56
C PRO A 355 9.27 -18.45 10.81
N SER A 356 8.56 -19.40 10.21
CA SER A 356 9.18 -20.49 9.45
C SER A 356 9.79 -20.06 8.10
N ARG A 357 9.56 -18.81 7.66
CA ARG A 357 10.08 -18.33 6.37
C ARG A 357 11.54 -17.89 6.46
N GLU A 358 12.39 -18.57 5.69
CA GLU A 358 13.83 -18.33 5.64
C GLU A 358 14.20 -16.98 4.99
N GLU A 359 13.34 -16.43 4.12
CA GLU A 359 13.56 -15.12 3.48
C GLU A 359 13.47 -13.95 4.45
N LEU A 360 12.86 -14.13 5.62
CA LEU A 360 12.83 -13.09 6.64
C LEU A 360 14.23 -12.79 7.17
N ALA A 361 14.50 -11.52 7.40
CA ALA A 361 15.72 -11.12 8.10
C ALA A 361 15.83 -11.87 9.45
N PRO A 362 17.03 -12.24 9.89
CA PRO A 362 17.23 -13.08 11.09
C PRO A 362 16.48 -12.59 12.33
N ARG A 363 16.35 -11.28 12.49
CA ARG A 363 15.64 -10.64 13.62
C ARG A 363 14.13 -10.99 13.68
N PHE A 364 13.50 -11.33 12.54
CA PHE A 364 12.08 -11.65 12.44
C PHE A 364 11.78 -13.15 12.39
N ARG A 365 12.78 -14.01 12.34
CA ARG A 365 12.61 -15.48 12.27
C ARG A 365 12.04 -16.11 13.54
N LYS A 366 12.05 -15.38 14.67
CA LYS A 366 11.45 -15.85 15.92
C LYS A 366 10.02 -15.36 16.12
N THR A 367 9.67 -14.22 15.56
CA THR A 367 8.35 -13.60 15.71
C THR A 367 7.44 -13.83 14.53
N GLY A 368 7.97 -13.84 13.34
CA GLY A 368 7.28 -13.59 12.08
C GLY A 368 7.45 -12.13 11.62
N GLN A 369 7.02 -11.85 10.42
CA GLN A 369 7.11 -10.54 9.79
C GLN A 369 6.18 -9.53 10.47
N PRO A 370 6.67 -8.31 10.80
CA PRO A 370 5.80 -7.22 11.19
C PRO A 370 4.85 -6.86 10.04
N VAL A 371 3.58 -6.61 10.37
CA VAL A 371 2.52 -6.24 9.43
C VAL A 371 1.91 -4.94 9.87
N ILE A 372 1.87 -3.94 8.98
CA ILE A 372 1.38 -2.61 9.29
C ILE A 372 0.10 -2.38 8.51
N ILE A 373 -1.00 -2.14 9.22
CA ILE A 373 -2.33 -1.95 8.63
C ILE A 373 -2.85 -0.58 9.04
N GLY A 374 -3.06 0.29 8.04
CA GLY A 374 -3.56 1.64 8.23
C GLY A 374 -5.08 1.69 8.31
N GLY A 375 -5.60 2.40 9.30
CA GLY A 375 -6.99 2.82 9.33
C GLY A 375 -7.19 4.17 8.65
N SER A 376 -8.31 4.82 8.97
CA SER A 376 -8.52 6.22 8.59
C SER A 376 -7.71 7.16 9.49
N MET A 377 -7.55 8.42 9.08
CA MET A 377 -6.90 9.46 9.89
C MET A 377 -7.62 9.76 11.22
N GLU A 378 -8.80 9.18 11.45
CA GLU A 378 -9.60 9.35 12.65
C GLU A 378 -9.64 8.13 13.56
N THR A 379 -9.36 6.92 13.00
CA THR A 379 -9.58 5.64 13.72
C THR A 379 -8.30 4.97 14.18
N GLY A 380 -7.15 5.38 13.66
CA GLY A 380 -5.87 4.77 14.00
C GLY A 380 -5.48 3.59 13.13
N SER A 381 -4.47 2.87 13.57
CA SER A 381 -3.77 1.84 12.80
C SER A 381 -3.33 0.69 13.70
N TYR A 382 -2.86 -0.41 13.11
CA TYR A 382 -2.42 -1.59 13.85
C TYR A 382 -1.05 -2.07 13.37
N LEU A 383 -0.25 -2.53 14.32
CA LEU A 383 0.89 -3.41 14.09
C LEU A 383 0.46 -4.83 14.44
N LEU A 384 0.61 -5.74 13.50
CA LEU A 384 0.38 -7.16 13.64
C LEU A 384 1.66 -7.93 13.35
N VAL A 385 1.61 -9.24 13.50
CA VAL A 385 2.68 -10.15 13.12
C VAL A 385 2.13 -11.30 12.29
N GLY A 386 2.85 -11.69 11.24
CA GLY A 386 2.52 -12.79 10.36
C GLY A 386 2.62 -14.16 11.04
N THR A 387 1.90 -15.14 10.53
CA THR A 387 1.83 -16.50 11.06
C THR A 387 2.15 -17.53 9.99
N ASP A 388 2.53 -18.73 10.41
CA ASP A 388 2.73 -19.86 9.50
C ASP A 388 1.40 -20.35 8.89
N LYS A 389 0.27 -20.16 9.60
CA LYS A 389 -1.06 -20.43 9.05
C LYS A 389 -1.38 -19.58 7.81
N ALA A 390 -0.93 -18.33 7.78
CA ALA A 390 -1.05 -17.49 6.59
C ALA A 390 -0.35 -18.09 5.38
N LEU A 391 0.82 -18.72 5.56
CA LEU A 391 1.54 -19.38 4.48
C LEU A 391 0.72 -20.52 3.86
N GLU A 392 -0.05 -21.23 4.66
CA GLU A 392 -0.87 -22.38 4.24
C GLU A 392 -2.18 -21.95 3.57
N GLU A 393 -2.84 -20.92 4.10
CA GLU A 393 -4.21 -20.56 3.72
C GLU A 393 -4.31 -19.37 2.77
N THR A 394 -3.39 -18.37 2.87
CA THR A 394 -3.50 -17.10 2.17
C THR A 394 -2.24 -16.73 1.40
N TRP A 395 -1.36 -17.67 1.12
CA TRP A 395 -0.07 -17.38 0.49
C TRP A 395 0.74 -16.33 1.27
N GLY A 396 0.68 -16.40 2.61
CA GLY A 396 1.32 -15.41 3.49
C GLY A 396 0.80 -14.01 3.27
N SER A 397 -0.52 -13.84 3.21
CA SER A 397 -1.16 -12.53 2.96
C SER A 397 -2.26 -12.23 3.98
N THR A 398 -2.45 -10.94 4.31
CA THR A 398 -3.49 -10.44 5.20
C THR A 398 -4.08 -9.13 4.63
N ALA A 399 -5.03 -8.52 5.32
CA ALA A 399 -5.59 -7.21 4.97
C ALA A 399 -4.50 -6.13 4.90
N HIS A 400 -4.78 -5.02 4.20
CA HIS A 400 -3.86 -3.88 4.09
C HIS A 400 -4.35 -2.61 4.79
N GLY A 401 -5.65 -2.49 5.00
CA GLY A 401 -6.27 -1.30 5.57
C GLY A 401 -7.70 -1.55 6.01
N SER A 402 -8.44 -0.49 6.24
CA SER A 402 -9.87 -0.58 6.59
C SER A 402 -10.74 -1.03 5.42
N GLY A 403 -10.40 -0.65 4.20
CA GLY A 403 -11.30 -0.77 3.05
C GLY A 403 -12.41 0.28 3.07
N ARG A 404 -12.77 0.76 1.89
CA ARG A 404 -13.83 1.78 1.75
C ARG A 404 -15.23 1.17 1.75
N THR A 405 -16.18 1.93 2.28
CA THR A 405 -17.62 1.61 2.21
C THR A 405 -18.36 2.49 1.20
N MET A 406 -17.76 3.59 0.78
CA MET A 406 -18.35 4.52 -0.19
C MET A 406 -17.31 5.17 -1.09
N SER A 407 -17.77 5.73 -2.22
CA SER A 407 -16.90 6.44 -3.15
C SER A 407 -16.40 7.78 -2.58
N ARG A 408 -15.25 8.27 -3.11
CA ARG A 408 -14.72 9.59 -2.74
C ARG A 408 -15.72 10.72 -3.03
N THR A 409 -16.42 10.62 -4.16
CA THR A 409 -17.43 11.61 -4.53
C THR A 409 -18.59 11.65 -3.54
N GLN A 410 -19.02 10.49 -3.05
CA GLN A 410 -20.07 10.42 -2.03
C GLN A 410 -19.58 11.01 -0.71
N ALA A 411 -18.39 10.66 -0.23
CA ALA A 411 -17.82 11.19 1.01
C ALA A 411 -17.76 12.74 0.99
N ARG A 412 -17.38 13.34 -0.15
CA ARG A 412 -17.38 14.82 -0.30
C ARG A 412 -18.75 15.47 -0.19
N ARG A 413 -19.84 14.75 -0.46
CA ARG A 413 -21.21 15.26 -0.31
C ARG A 413 -21.67 15.23 1.14
N GLU A 414 -21.14 14.31 1.94
CA GLU A 414 -21.56 14.08 3.33
C GLU A 414 -20.91 15.06 4.32
N VAL A 415 -19.68 15.55 4.06
CA VAL A 415 -18.95 16.43 4.97
C VAL A 415 -18.10 17.45 4.22
N LYS A 416 -18.00 18.67 4.77
CA LYS A 416 -17.03 19.66 4.32
C LYS A 416 -15.69 19.45 5.02
N GLY A 417 -14.58 19.47 4.27
CA GLY A 417 -13.27 19.20 4.83
C GLY A 417 -12.84 20.16 5.93
N GLN A 418 -13.27 21.43 5.90
CA GLN A 418 -13.01 22.40 6.96
C GLN A 418 -13.74 22.06 8.27
N GLU A 419 -14.95 21.53 8.18
CA GLU A 419 -15.72 21.07 9.33
C GLU A 419 -15.08 19.83 9.93
N LEU A 420 -14.70 18.87 9.05
CA LEU A 420 -13.98 17.67 9.46
C LEU A 420 -12.66 18.00 10.17
N GLN A 421 -11.85 18.92 9.64
CA GLN A 421 -10.61 19.35 10.28
C GLN A 421 -10.86 19.89 11.70
N LYS A 422 -11.86 20.78 11.86
CA LYS A 422 -12.22 21.33 13.18
C LYS A 422 -12.66 20.24 14.16
N GLU A 423 -13.45 19.26 13.70
CA GLU A 423 -13.87 18.16 14.57
C GLU A 423 -12.69 17.25 14.96
N MET A 424 -11.75 17.01 14.05
CA MET A 424 -10.53 16.28 14.38
C MET A 424 -9.66 17.03 15.38
N GLU A 425 -9.49 18.34 15.22
CA GLU A 425 -8.74 19.19 16.17
C GLU A 425 -9.37 19.18 17.56
N LYS A 426 -10.70 19.23 17.69
CA LYS A 426 -11.40 19.08 18.98
C LYS A 426 -11.11 17.73 19.65
N ARG A 427 -10.90 16.68 18.85
CA ARG A 427 -10.52 15.34 19.35
C ARG A 427 -9.02 15.18 19.58
N GLY A 428 -8.24 16.26 19.44
CA GLY A 428 -6.80 16.26 19.65
C GLY A 428 -5.96 15.78 18.47
N ILE A 429 -6.55 15.69 17.28
CA ILE A 429 -5.84 15.28 16.05
C ILE A 429 -5.57 16.53 15.20
N TYR A 430 -4.31 16.96 15.13
CA TYR A 430 -3.91 18.10 14.32
C TYR A 430 -3.61 17.70 12.89
N VAL A 431 -4.28 18.32 11.91
CA VAL A 431 -4.19 17.95 10.49
C VAL A 431 -3.68 19.08 9.62
N ARG A 432 -2.69 18.80 8.79
CA ARG A 432 -2.27 19.68 7.68
C ARG A 432 -2.63 19.03 6.35
N THR A 433 -3.29 19.79 5.51
CA THR A 433 -3.70 19.33 4.18
C THR A 433 -3.56 20.43 3.15
N ALA A 434 -3.25 20.06 1.91
CA ALA A 434 -3.20 20.99 0.78
C ALA A 434 -4.61 21.32 0.23
N SER A 435 -5.65 20.52 0.55
CA SER A 435 -7.01 20.75 0.07
C SER A 435 -8.07 20.13 0.99
N TYR A 436 -9.04 20.91 1.33
CA TYR A 436 -10.18 20.49 2.14
C TYR A 436 -11.08 19.47 1.43
N SER A 437 -11.22 19.60 0.10
CA SER A 437 -11.98 18.62 -0.70
C SER A 437 -11.36 17.21 -0.59
N GLY A 438 -10.04 17.11 -0.68
CA GLY A 438 -9.34 15.84 -0.50
C GLY A 438 -9.40 15.32 0.94
N LEU A 439 -9.46 16.21 1.93
CA LEU A 439 -9.65 15.79 3.32
C LEU A 439 -11.03 15.14 3.51
N ALA A 440 -12.09 15.72 2.95
CA ALA A 440 -13.43 15.17 3.00
C ALA A 440 -13.56 13.78 2.33
N GLU A 441 -12.79 13.55 1.25
CA GLU A 441 -12.74 12.23 0.58
C GLU A 441 -12.26 11.09 1.50
N GLU A 442 -11.45 11.43 2.50
CA GLU A 442 -10.75 10.49 3.38
C GLU A 442 -11.35 10.48 4.81
N ALA A 443 -12.57 11.01 4.98
CA ALA A 443 -13.28 11.00 6.26
C ALA A 443 -13.48 9.56 6.80
N GLY A 444 -13.40 9.39 8.12
CA GLY A 444 -13.43 8.09 8.77
C GLY A 444 -14.67 7.24 8.46
N PHE A 445 -15.84 7.87 8.33
CA PHE A 445 -17.09 7.18 8.00
C PHE A 445 -17.11 6.55 6.59
N ALA A 446 -16.19 6.96 5.70
CA ALA A 446 -16.06 6.39 4.35
C ALA A 446 -15.37 5.02 4.33
N TYR A 447 -14.96 4.53 5.51
CA TYR A 447 -14.19 3.30 5.68
C TYR A 447 -14.91 2.30 6.60
N LYS A 448 -14.62 1.02 6.40
CA LYS A 448 -15.03 -0.03 7.35
C LYS A 448 -14.35 0.20 8.72
N PRO A 449 -14.97 -0.22 9.83
CA PRO A 449 -14.29 -0.20 11.13
C PRO A 449 -13.02 -1.04 11.10
N ILE A 450 -11.86 -0.41 11.30
CA ILE A 450 -10.57 -1.09 11.22
C ILE A 450 -10.46 -2.24 12.22
N SER A 451 -11.01 -2.07 13.43
CA SER A 451 -11.02 -3.12 14.45
C SER A 451 -11.70 -4.41 13.98
N GLU A 452 -12.83 -4.30 13.26
CA GLU A 452 -13.55 -5.48 12.74
C GLU A 452 -12.71 -6.21 11.67
N VAL A 453 -12.03 -5.47 10.78
CA VAL A 453 -11.12 -6.04 9.78
C VAL A 453 -9.98 -6.80 10.45
N ILE A 454 -9.37 -6.18 11.46
CA ILE A 454 -8.26 -6.76 12.23
C ILE A 454 -8.71 -7.98 13.02
N ASP A 455 -9.89 -7.93 13.66
CA ASP A 455 -10.43 -9.04 14.45
C ASP A 455 -10.67 -10.28 13.59
N VAL A 456 -11.15 -10.11 12.36
CA VAL A 456 -11.29 -11.24 11.41
C VAL A 456 -9.93 -11.90 11.14
N MET A 457 -8.90 -11.14 10.82
CA MET A 457 -7.58 -11.68 10.52
C MET A 457 -6.90 -12.30 11.75
N HIS A 458 -7.09 -11.68 12.92
CA HIS A 458 -6.57 -12.21 14.19
C HIS A 458 -7.22 -13.52 14.59
N ASN A 459 -8.56 -13.56 14.57
CA ASN A 459 -9.32 -14.73 14.98
C ASN A 459 -9.24 -15.87 13.96
N ALA A 460 -9.15 -15.56 12.67
CA ALA A 460 -8.82 -16.54 11.64
C ALA A 460 -7.40 -17.11 11.77
N GLY A 461 -6.54 -16.49 12.58
CA GLY A 461 -5.17 -16.96 12.83
C GLY A 461 -4.18 -16.60 11.72
N ILE A 462 -4.55 -15.69 10.82
CA ILE A 462 -3.73 -15.28 9.67
C ILE A 462 -2.66 -14.26 10.07
N SER A 463 -3.03 -13.25 10.86
CA SER A 463 -2.09 -12.30 11.45
C SER A 463 -2.53 -11.94 12.86
N LYS A 464 -1.59 -11.78 13.79
CA LYS A 464 -1.89 -11.57 15.21
C LYS A 464 -1.70 -10.12 15.61
N LYS A 465 -2.62 -9.57 16.41
CA LYS A 465 -2.53 -8.21 16.97
C LYS A 465 -1.33 -8.09 17.88
N VAL A 466 -0.56 -7.01 17.71
CA VAL A 466 0.56 -6.65 18.59
C VAL A 466 0.28 -5.32 19.26
N VAL A 467 0.04 -4.25 18.50
CA VAL A 467 -0.23 -2.91 19.02
C VAL A 467 -1.32 -2.23 18.19
N ALA A 468 -2.24 -1.52 18.86
CA ALA A 468 -3.13 -0.55 18.25
C ALA A 468 -2.63 0.88 18.51
N PHE A 469 -2.58 1.70 17.47
CA PHE A 469 -2.12 3.09 17.53
C PHE A 469 -3.29 4.06 17.43
N LYS A 470 -3.14 5.21 18.08
CA LYS A 470 -4.07 6.34 17.98
C LYS A 470 -3.40 7.53 17.32
N PRO A 471 -4.04 8.16 16.31
CA PRO A 471 -3.49 9.31 15.62
C PRO A 471 -3.60 10.58 16.50
N ILE A 472 -2.59 11.44 16.39
CA ILE A 472 -2.58 12.78 17.01
C ILE A 472 -2.17 13.88 16.05
N GLY A 473 -1.43 13.55 14.98
CA GLY A 473 -1.01 14.48 13.95
C GLY A 473 -1.00 13.86 12.57
N ASN A 474 -1.44 14.58 11.56
CA ASN A 474 -1.58 14.03 10.23
C ASN A 474 -1.21 15.04 9.13
N VAL A 475 -0.39 14.58 8.17
CA VAL A 475 -0.11 15.28 6.92
C VAL A 475 -0.82 14.53 5.79
N LYS A 476 -1.75 15.20 5.11
CA LYS A 476 -2.50 14.67 3.98
C LYS A 476 -2.14 15.38 2.69
N GLY A 477 -1.81 14.59 1.69
CA GLY A 477 -1.75 15.07 0.31
C GLY A 477 -3.13 14.97 -0.34
N THR A 478 -3.40 15.88 -1.27
CA THR A 478 -4.70 15.93 -1.93
C THR A 478 -4.58 15.96 -3.43
N ALA A 479 -5.58 15.43 -4.14
CA ALA A 479 -5.70 15.58 -5.57
C ALA A 479 -5.86 17.07 -5.91
N MET A 480 -5.10 17.59 -6.89
CA MET A 480 -5.44 18.90 -7.44
C MET A 480 -6.84 18.81 -8.06
N LEU A 481 -7.72 19.69 -7.65
CA LEU A 481 -8.89 20.02 -8.46
C LEU A 481 -8.37 20.44 -9.85
N ASN A 482 -8.92 19.81 -10.90
CA ASN A 482 -8.59 20.05 -12.29
C ASN A 482 -8.44 21.55 -12.62
N GLN A 483 -7.24 22.10 -12.49
CA GLN A 483 -6.90 23.36 -13.15
C GLN A 483 -6.85 23.21 -14.68
N MET A 484 -6.90 21.98 -15.19
CA MET A 484 -6.95 21.70 -16.64
C MET A 484 -8.32 22.03 -17.29
N ILE A 485 -9.38 22.30 -16.52
CA ILE A 485 -10.69 22.70 -17.10
C ILE A 485 -10.80 24.23 -17.19
N LEU A 486 -10.06 25.00 -16.39
CA LEU A 486 -10.12 26.47 -16.44
C LEU A 486 -9.25 27.08 -17.54
N LEU A 487 -8.17 26.45 -17.94
CA LEU A 487 -7.30 26.97 -19.00
C LEU A 487 -7.95 26.97 -20.39
N PRO A 488 -8.68 25.91 -20.84
CA PRO A 488 -9.42 25.98 -22.10
C PRO A 488 -10.60 26.95 -22.08
N LEU A 489 -11.28 27.08 -20.95
CA LEU A 489 -12.41 28.01 -20.81
C LEU A 489 -11.97 29.48 -20.81
N LEU A 490 -10.85 29.80 -20.19
CA LEU A 490 -10.23 31.13 -20.25
C LEU A 490 -9.67 31.46 -21.64
N LEU A 491 -9.07 30.49 -22.32
CA LEU A 491 -8.63 30.65 -23.71
C LEU A 491 -9.81 30.80 -24.68
N PHE A 492 -10.89 30.06 -24.45
CA PHE A 492 -12.11 30.17 -25.26
C PHE A 492 -12.83 31.52 -25.02
N ALA A 493 -12.88 31.99 -23.77
CA ALA A 493 -13.40 33.33 -23.44
C ALA A 493 -12.54 34.45 -24.03
N PHE A 494 -11.22 34.29 -24.05
CA PHE A 494 -10.29 35.28 -24.66
C PHE A 494 -10.40 35.32 -26.18
N LEU A 495 -10.59 34.15 -26.83
CA LEU A 495 -10.85 34.09 -28.28
C LEU A 495 -12.21 34.70 -28.67
N ILE A 496 -13.24 34.51 -27.85
CA ILE A 496 -14.57 35.14 -28.11
C ILE A 496 -14.48 36.66 -27.91
N LEU A 497 -13.74 37.15 -26.93
CA LEU A 497 -13.51 38.60 -26.77
C LEU A 497 -12.72 39.23 -27.92
N GLN A 498 -11.77 38.50 -28.54
CA GLN A 498 -11.04 38.98 -29.71
C GLN A 498 -11.85 38.95 -31.02
N LEU A 499 -12.95 38.23 -31.05
CA LEU A 499 -13.88 38.22 -32.21
C LEU A 499 -15.01 39.22 -32.09
N LEU A 500 -15.14 39.92 -30.96
CA LEU A 500 -16.18 40.93 -30.69
C LEU A 500 -15.62 42.38 -30.66
N PHE A 501 -14.34 42.56 -30.93
CA PHE A 501 -13.70 43.83 -31.17
C PHE A 501 -12.85 43.69 -32.46
#